data_8e4beb67ac282f7652a5493a65f20f90
#
_entry.id   8e4beb67ac282f7652a5493a65f20f90
#
_cell.length_a   1.000
_cell.length_b   1.000
_cell.length_c   1.000
_cell.angle_alpha   90.00
_cell.angle_beta   90.00
_cell.angle_gamma   90.00
#
_symmetry.space_group_name_H-M   'P 1'
#
loop_
_entity.id
_entity.type
_entity.pdbx_description
1 polymer ?
#
loop_
_entity_poly.entity_id
_entity_poly.type
_entity_poly.pdbx_seq_one_letter_code
_entity_poly.pdbx_strand_id
1 'polypeptide(L)'
;MTTKYVATLLILLGLFVITAKFARATEEMRSNPPRSLYAVNESSDHRGSISVYDMDAGHRPVKTLQTVRDVSDVRGVAVSGATGKLYVAYRNVSGTGMVYCLDVYNDSVVWNRAIDPGVDRLVINPDGKLLYVPTWEGGSADFINVVDANTGDTVRKVHFSNRSHDAQYPLSGPIFQETKAEDGSGNYLYLIDPTSYAISRIGPYLGILGPYAVDSTSSYVVNNVRGLWGMQVASLKTGEIITATVPDHPPGDAGLLHGIGWTPDQSEVWQNSSGTDPRVYVWDMRNPMAPVLKETLILRSGRGSHWLTFDIKGDYGYVAPVKNSADGTEIFNARTHTSVGVIGSSEDMLEIDFADGKISQVGDQYGIGRR
;
A
#
# COMPACT_ATOMS: atom_id res chain seq x y z
N MET A 1 -11.44 -16.57 67.23
CA MET A 1 -10.72 -15.46 66.51
C MET A 1 -10.25 -15.87 65.09
N THR A 2 -10.38 -17.09 64.67
CA THR A 2 -9.80 -17.62 63.41
C THR A 2 -10.66 -17.38 62.14
N THR A 3 -11.98 -17.24 62.24
CA THR A 3 -12.89 -17.20 61.10
C THR A 3 -12.92 -15.84 60.38
N LYS A 4 -12.63 -14.73 61.07
CA LYS A 4 -12.62 -13.39 60.46
C LYS A 4 -11.41 -13.12 59.56
N TYR A 5 -10.27 -13.73 59.84
CA TYR A 5 -9.05 -13.55 59.04
C TYR A 5 -9.06 -14.33 57.72
N VAL A 6 -9.74 -15.50 57.72
CA VAL A 6 -9.87 -16.30 56.48
C VAL A 6 -10.75 -15.62 55.44
N ALA A 7 -11.87 -14.97 55.85
CA ALA A 7 -12.74 -14.24 54.96
C ALA A 7 -12.07 -12.99 54.35
N THR A 8 -11.26 -12.27 55.14
CA THR A 8 -10.52 -11.09 54.66
C THR A 8 -9.42 -11.47 53.66
N LEU A 9 -8.72 -12.60 53.89
CA LEU A 9 -7.68 -13.10 52.98
C LEU A 9 -8.28 -13.56 51.61
N LEU A 10 -9.45 -14.21 51.62
CA LEU A 10 -10.14 -14.64 50.39
C LEU A 10 -10.66 -13.46 49.60
N ILE A 11 -11.13 -12.38 50.22
CA ILE A 11 -11.56 -11.15 49.55
C ILE A 11 -10.37 -10.43 48.90
N LEU A 12 -9.23 -10.35 49.62
CA LEU A 12 -8.01 -9.74 49.06
C LEU A 12 -7.41 -10.55 47.91
N LEU A 13 -7.41 -11.89 47.96
CA LEU A 13 -6.99 -12.73 46.84
C LEU A 13 -7.96 -12.59 45.65
N GLY A 14 -9.26 -12.53 45.89
CA GLY A 14 -10.27 -12.31 44.82
C GLY A 14 -10.10 -10.96 44.11
N LEU A 15 -9.87 -9.88 44.87
CA LEU A 15 -9.59 -8.56 44.32
C LEU A 15 -8.27 -8.53 43.52
N PHE A 16 -7.23 -9.19 44.00
CA PHE A 16 -5.95 -9.24 43.30
C PHE A 16 -6.03 -10.02 41.98
N VAL A 17 -6.79 -11.10 41.93
CA VAL A 17 -7.01 -11.89 40.72
C VAL A 17 -7.89 -11.12 39.70
N ILE A 18 -8.88 -10.35 40.18
CA ILE A 18 -9.75 -9.53 39.32
C ILE A 18 -8.93 -8.36 38.76
N THR A 19 -8.14 -7.66 39.59
CA THR A 19 -7.30 -6.55 39.10
C THR A 19 -6.20 -7.04 38.13
N ALA A 20 -5.59 -8.20 38.40
CA ALA A 20 -4.62 -8.80 37.48
C ALA A 20 -5.24 -9.23 36.15
N LYS A 21 -6.48 -9.77 36.17
CA LYS A 21 -7.22 -10.08 34.94
C LYS A 21 -7.63 -8.83 34.17
N PHE A 22 -8.06 -7.78 34.85
CA PHE A 22 -8.37 -6.49 34.22
C PHE A 22 -7.11 -5.81 33.66
N ALA A 23 -6.00 -5.81 34.41
CA ALA A 23 -4.73 -5.27 33.94
C ALA A 23 -4.22 -6.05 32.71
N ARG A 24 -4.33 -7.39 32.71
CA ARG A 24 -3.95 -8.22 31.57
C ARG A 24 -4.88 -8.02 30.36
N ALA A 25 -6.19 -7.88 30.58
CA ALA A 25 -7.15 -7.59 29.53
C ALA A 25 -6.95 -6.18 28.93
N THR A 26 -6.54 -5.18 29.74
CA THR A 26 -6.21 -3.84 29.26
C THR A 26 -4.84 -3.78 28.57
N GLU A 27 -3.90 -4.67 28.93
CA GLU A 27 -2.60 -4.82 28.27
C GLU A 27 -2.75 -5.57 26.94
N GLU A 28 -3.58 -6.63 26.89
CA GLU A 28 -3.95 -7.34 25.65
C GLU A 28 -4.74 -6.45 24.66
N MET A 29 -5.52 -5.46 25.15
CA MET A 29 -6.20 -4.47 24.29
C MET A 29 -5.25 -3.39 23.75
N ARG A 30 -4.03 -3.28 24.24
CA ARG A 30 -3.02 -2.30 23.79
C ARG A 30 -1.92 -2.89 22.91
N SER A 31 -1.74 -4.19 22.91
CA SER A 31 -0.74 -4.85 22.04
C SER A 31 -1.33 -5.02 20.63
N ASN A 32 -0.54 -4.66 19.63
CA ASN A 32 -0.89 -5.00 18.25
C ASN A 32 -0.86 -6.52 18.09
N PRO A 33 -1.81 -7.10 17.32
CA PRO A 33 -1.74 -8.52 16.94
C PRO A 33 -0.40 -8.86 16.27
N PRO A 34 0.05 -10.11 16.34
CA PRO A 34 1.30 -10.53 15.68
C PRO A 34 1.34 -10.18 14.21
N ARG A 35 0.23 -10.35 13.49
CA ARG A 35 0.06 -9.93 12.10
C ARG A 35 -1.07 -8.90 12.01
N SER A 36 -0.72 -7.68 11.70
CA SER A 36 -1.65 -6.55 11.72
C SER A 36 -1.74 -5.90 10.35
N LEU A 37 -2.94 -5.86 9.77
CA LEU A 37 -3.21 -5.06 8.58
C LEU A 37 -3.63 -3.65 8.99
N TYR A 38 -2.89 -2.66 8.52
CA TYR A 38 -3.19 -1.24 8.70
C TYR A 38 -3.84 -0.71 7.43
N ALA A 39 -5.11 -0.34 7.50
CA ALA A 39 -5.89 0.19 6.40
C ALA A 39 -6.20 1.68 6.66
N VAL A 40 -5.67 2.55 5.80
CA VAL A 40 -5.81 4.01 5.94
C VAL A 40 -7.08 4.46 5.24
N ASN A 41 -7.86 5.30 5.91
CA ASN A 41 -9.15 5.77 5.42
C ASN A 41 -9.33 7.26 5.65
N GLU A 42 -10.24 7.84 4.90
CA GLU A 42 -10.85 9.13 5.15
C GLU A 42 -12.35 8.94 5.37
N SER A 43 -12.92 9.75 6.24
CA SER A 43 -14.36 9.76 6.49
C SER A 43 -15.03 10.92 5.78
N SER A 44 -16.35 10.85 5.62
CA SER A 44 -17.15 11.91 4.99
C SER A 44 -17.11 13.25 5.74
N ASP A 45 -16.71 13.24 7.02
CA ASP A 45 -16.48 14.45 7.84
C ASP A 45 -15.01 14.92 7.80
N HIS A 46 -14.25 14.48 6.78
CA HIS A 46 -12.86 14.88 6.53
C HIS A 46 -11.89 14.53 7.66
N ARG A 47 -12.09 13.40 8.32
CA ARG A 47 -11.12 12.87 9.29
C ARG A 47 -10.33 11.72 8.69
N GLY A 48 -9.03 11.75 8.88
CA GLY A 48 -8.18 10.61 8.62
C GLY A 48 -8.32 9.57 9.74
N SER A 49 -8.34 8.31 9.38
CA SER A 49 -8.32 7.20 10.32
C SER A 49 -7.49 6.03 9.79
N ILE A 50 -7.06 5.16 10.71
CA ILE A 50 -6.41 3.90 10.38
C ILE A 50 -7.16 2.79 11.11
N SER A 51 -7.74 1.88 10.37
CA SER A 51 -8.32 0.66 10.91
C SER A 51 -7.25 -0.43 10.96
N VAL A 52 -7.10 -1.05 12.13
CA VAL A 52 -6.15 -2.15 12.36
C VAL A 52 -6.92 -3.44 12.49
N TYR A 53 -6.54 -4.45 11.72
CA TYR A 53 -7.17 -5.76 11.71
C TYR A 53 -6.17 -6.84 12.14
N ASP A 54 -6.65 -7.80 12.94
CA ASP A 54 -5.94 -9.02 13.30
C ASP A 54 -6.09 -10.05 12.17
N MET A 55 -5.04 -10.24 11.38
CA MET A 55 -5.06 -11.10 10.22
C MET A 55 -5.18 -12.56 10.58
N ASP A 56 -4.56 -12.99 11.70
CA ASP A 56 -4.60 -14.37 12.17
C ASP A 56 -5.98 -14.76 12.76
N ALA A 57 -6.77 -13.76 13.15
CA ALA A 57 -8.15 -13.94 13.62
C ALA A 57 -9.20 -13.64 12.52
N GLY A 58 -8.88 -13.92 11.26
CA GLY A 58 -9.78 -13.73 10.12
C GLY A 58 -10.07 -12.26 9.83
N HIS A 59 -9.09 -11.40 9.95
CA HIS A 59 -9.18 -9.95 9.76
C HIS A 59 -10.20 -9.27 10.71
N ARG A 60 -10.27 -9.76 11.93
CA ARG A 60 -11.12 -9.15 12.96
C ARG A 60 -10.61 -7.73 13.26
N PRO A 61 -11.50 -6.71 13.25
CA PRO A 61 -11.11 -5.36 13.64
C PRO A 61 -10.64 -5.32 15.10
N VAL A 62 -9.49 -4.67 15.33
CA VAL A 62 -8.85 -4.53 16.65
C VAL A 62 -9.07 -3.13 17.21
N LYS A 63 -8.72 -2.12 16.41
CA LYS A 63 -8.83 -0.72 16.80
C LYS A 63 -8.98 0.16 15.57
N THR A 64 -9.52 1.36 15.77
CA THR A 64 -9.49 2.43 14.77
C THR A 64 -8.83 3.65 15.41
N LEU A 65 -7.75 4.10 14.80
CA LEU A 65 -7.02 5.29 15.21
C LEU A 65 -7.60 6.50 14.48
N GLN A 66 -7.97 7.54 15.22
CA GLN A 66 -8.26 8.83 14.64
C GLN A 66 -6.95 9.59 14.49
N THR A 67 -6.62 10.04 13.28
CA THR A 67 -5.33 10.66 12.99
C THR A 67 -5.46 12.17 12.84
N VAL A 68 -5.42 12.68 11.63
CA VAL A 68 -5.46 14.11 11.33
C VAL A 68 -6.85 14.55 10.87
N ARG A 69 -7.10 15.86 10.84
CA ARG A 69 -8.31 16.45 10.29
C ARG A 69 -8.07 17.03 8.91
N ASP A 70 -9.16 17.44 8.27
CA ASP A 70 -9.17 18.10 6.96
C ASP A 70 -8.64 17.21 5.82
N VAL A 71 -8.81 15.88 5.94
CA VAL A 71 -8.45 14.90 4.91
C VAL A 71 -9.56 14.85 3.86
N SER A 72 -9.21 15.04 2.60
CA SER A 72 -10.16 14.93 1.49
C SER A 72 -9.80 13.79 0.51
N ASP A 73 -8.55 13.32 0.53
CA ASP A 73 -8.07 12.31 -0.41
C ASP A 73 -6.77 11.67 0.13
N VAL A 74 -6.86 10.47 0.66
CA VAL A 74 -5.68 9.66 1.04
C VAL A 74 -5.00 9.19 -0.23
N ARG A 75 -3.68 9.35 -0.34
CA ARG A 75 -2.92 9.10 -1.57
C ARG A 75 -1.88 7.99 -1.45
N GLY A 76 -1.49 7.61 -0.28
CA GLY A 76 -0.52 6.54 -0.09
C GLY A 76 -0.07 6.36 1.35
N VAL A 77 0.50 5.18 1.63
CA VAL A 77 0.99 4.79 2.94
C VAL A 77 2.36 4.10 2.82
N ALA A 78 3.25 4.38 3.75
CA ALA A 78 4.52 3.69 3.88
C ALA A 78 4.87 3.48 5.35
N VAL A 79 5.66 2.47 5.66
CA VAL A 79 6.09 2.17 7.03
C VAL A 79 7.58 1.82 7.07
N SER A 80 8.26 2.24 8.12
CA SER A 80 9.65 1.87 8.40
C SER A 80 9.72 0.93 9.59
N GLY A 81 10.16 -0.30 9.36
CA GLY A 81 10.47 -1.24 10.44
C GLY A 81 11.66 -0.78 11.30
N ALA A 82 12.61 -0.04 10.70
CA ALA A 82 13.79 0.48 11.39
C ALA A 82 13.46 1.56 12.44
N THR A 83 12.42 2.38 12.18
CA THR A 83 12.07 3.51 13.06
C THR A 83 10.73 3.35 13.76
N GLY A 84 9.92 2.36 13.39
CA GLY A 84 8.56 2.18 13.93
C GLY A 84 7.61 3.30 13.57
N LYS A 85 7.83 3.95 12.43
CA LYS A 85 7.03 5.08 11.95
C LYS A 85 6.25 4.71 10.69
N LEU A 86 4.98 5.09 10.66
CA LEU A 86 4.08 4.98 9.52
C LEU A 86 3.80 6.39 8.97
N TYR A 87 3.84 6.52 7.66
CA TYR A 87 3.67 7.78 6.95
C TYR A 87 2.49 7.68 6.01
N VAL A 88 1.66 8.71 5.99
CA VAL A 88 0.50 8.78 5.10
C VAL A 88 0.53 10.07 4.31
N ALA A 89 0.47 9.95 2.99
CA ALA A 89 0.26 11.07 2.09
C ALA A 89 -1.25 11.30 1.90
N TYR A 90 -1.67 12.54 1.93
CA TYR A 90 -3.06 12.91 1.69
C TYR A 90 -3.19 14.32 1.14
N ARG A 91 -4.30 14.62 0.50
CA ARG A 91 -4.67 15.99 0.15
C ARG A 91 -5.68 16.48 1.20
N ASN A 92 -5.48 17.68 1.68
CA ASN A 92 -6.45 18.29 2.58
C ASN A 92 -7.64 18.89 1.79
N VAL A 93 -8.65 19.38 2.50
CA VAL A 93 -9.86 19.96 1.89
C VAL A 93 -9.59 21.20 1.03
N SER A 94 -8.46 21.88 1.21
CA SER A 94 -8.02 22.98 0.35
C SER A 94 -7.20 22.53 -0.86
N GLY A 95 -6.98 21.23 -1.03
CA GLY A 95 -6.19 20.65 -2.11
C GLY A 95 -4.68 20.64 -1.89
N THR A 96 -4.20 21.08 -0.72
CA THR A 96 -2.77 21.04 -0.38
C THR A 96 -2.32 19.60 -0.13
N GLY A 97 -1.18 19.23 -0.70
CA GLY A 97 -0.53 17.95 -0.39
C GLY A 97 0.05 17.96 1.02
N MET A 98 -0.24 16.93 1.76
CA MET A 98 0.16 16.76 3.16
C MET A 98 0.77 15.38 3.37
N VAL A 99 1.72 15.29 4.30
CA VAL A 99 2.18 14.00 4.86
C VAL A 99 2.13 14.09 6.37
N TYR A 100 1.61 13.06 7.02
CA TYR A 100 1.79 12.91 8.46
C TYR A 100 2.59 11.66 8.79
N CYS A 101 3.28 11.70 9.93
CA CYS A 101 4.01 10.60 10.54
C CYS A 101 3.29 10.14 11.80
N LEU A 102 3.05 8.86 11.94
CA LEU A 102 2.46 8.22 13.10
C LEU A 102 3.48 7.25 13.73
N ASP A 103 3.59 7.28 15.04
CA ASP A 103 4.34 6.30 15.81
C ASP A 103 3.48 5.04 16.02
N VAL A 104 3.92 3.91 15.48
CA VAL A 104 3.17 2.65 15.49
C VAL A 104 3.05 2.04 16.90
N TYR A 105 3.99 2.35 17.81
CA TYR A 105 4.01 1.79 19.15
C TYR A 105 3.06 2.46 20.13
N ASN A 106 2.80 3.75 19.95
CA ASN A 106 1.92 4.53 20.84
C ASN A 106 0.71 5.15 20.14
N ASP A 107 0.54 4.89 18.83
CA ASP A 107 -0.58 5.32 18.01
C ASP A 107 -0.73 6.86 17.93
N SER A 108 0.36 7.61 18.09
CA SER A 108 0.33 9.06 18.09
C SER A 108 0.88 9.68 16.82
N VAL A 109 0.26 10.74 16.32
CA VAL A 109 0.80 11.56 15.23
C VAL A 109 2.00 12.36 15.75
N VAL A 110 3.18 12.12 15.17
CA VAL A 110 4.45 12.76 15.52
C VAL A 110 4.58 14.13 14.87
N TRP A 111 4.26 14.20 13.59
CA TRP A 111 4.23 15.44 12.82
C TRP A 111 3.23 15.33 11.67
N ASN A 112 2.78 16.50 11.18
CA ASN A 112 1.95 16.66 10.00
C ASN A 112 2.45 17.89 9.24
N ARG A 113 2.82 17.74 7.96
CA ARG A 113 3.50 18.76 7.16
C ARG A 113 2.88 18.89 5.77
N ALA A 114 2.82 20.11 5.28
CA ALA A 114 2.54 20.40 3.88
C ALA A 114 3.78 20.06 3.02
N ILE A 115 3.56 19.38 1.91
CA ILE A 115 4.57 19.04 0.90
C ILE A 115 4.17 19.69 -0.42
N ASP A 116 4.87 20.72 -0.77
CA ASP A 116 4.60 21.51 -1.98
C ASP A 116 5.21 20.85 -3.24
N PRO A 117 4.50 20.85 -4.37
CA PRO A 117 3.17 21.41 -4.66
C PRO A 117 2.03 20.42 -4.48
N GLY A 118 2.29 19.20 -4.04
CA GLY A 118 1.30 18.14 -3.88
C GLY A 118 1.95 16.84 -3.43
N VAL A 119 1.13 15.82 -3.26
CA VAL A 119 1.57 14.47 -2.83
C VAL A 119 0.85 13.40 -3.64
N ASP A 120 1.50 12.25 -3.77
CA ASP A 120 0.93 11.03 -4.28
C ASP A 120 1.51 9.81 -3.54
N ARG A 121 1.47 8.60 -4.12
CA ARG A 121 1.92 7.36 -3.46
C ARG A 121 3.40 7.42 -3.11
N LEU A 122 3.66 7.58 -1.83
CA LEU A 122 5.02 7.74 -1.29
C LEU A 122 5.66 6.40 -0.94
N VAL A 123 6.99 6.40 -0.91
CA VAL A 123 7.77 5.28 -0.37
C VAL A 123 8.84 5.79 0.59
N ILE A 124 9.33 4.89 1.45
CA ILE A 124 10.40 5.16 2.39
C ILE A 124 11.62 4.30 2.07
N ASN A 125 12.82 4.83 2.28
CA ASN A 125 14.03 4.06 2.13
C ASN A 125 14.22 3.04 3.29
N PRO A 126 15.03 1.99 3.10
CA PRO A 126 15.15 0.90 4.06
C PRO A 126 15.65 1.31 5.45
N ASP A 127 16.47 2.37 5.57
CA ASP A 127 16.96 2.86 6.87
C ASP A 127 15.98 3.81 7.58
N GLY A 128 14.84 4.10 6.95
CA GLY A 128 13.76 4.90 7.53
C GLY A 128 14.05 6.39 7.65
N LYS A 129 15.02 6.93 6.89
CA LYS A 129 15.43 8.34 6.99
C LYS A 129 14.83 9.24 5.94
N LEU A 130 14.55 8.72 4.74
CA LEU A 130 14.10 9.50 3.61
C LEU A 130 12.81 8.95 3.00
N LEU A 131 11.83 9.82 2.83
CA LEU A 131 10.64 9.57 2.05
C LEU A 131 10.86 10.12 0.63
N TYR A 132 10.34 9.39 -0.35
CA TYR A 132 10.22 9.84 -1.73
C TYR A 132 8.74 10.08 -2.01
N VAL A 133 8.39 11.34 -2.25
CA VAL A 133 6.99 11.79 -2.31
C VAL A 133 6.73 12.39 -3.69
N PRO A 134 6.03 11.66 -4.58
CA PRO A 134 5.55 12.20 -5.85
C PRO A 134 4.68 13.44 -5.65
N THR A 135 4.63 14.33 -6.65
CA THR A 135 3.99 15.64 -6.54
C THR A 135 2.54 15.69 -6.99
N TRP A 136 1.95 14.56 -7.33
CA TRP A 136 0.58 14.40 -7.81
C TRP A 136 0.42 14.44 -9.34
N GLU A 137 -0.28 13.46 -9.86
CA GLU A 137 -0.56 13.28 -11.29
C GLU A 137 -1.37 14.41 -11.93
N GLY A 138 -2.18 15.14 -11.18
CA GLY A 138 -2.97 16.26 -11.65
C GLY A 138 -2.20 17.59 -11.67
N GLY A 139 -0.97 17.61 -11.17
CA GLY A 139 -0.10 18.79 -11.14
C GLY A 139 0.71 18.98 -12.42
N SER A 140 1.64 19.94 -12.36
CA SER A 140 2.59 20.23 -13.45
C SER A 140 4.04 20.23 -12.99
N ALA A 141 4.32 19.84 -11.73
CA ALA A 141 5.67 19.77 -11.20
C ALA A 141 6.47 18.63 -11.86
N ASP A 142 7.71 18.90 -12.16
CA ASP A 142 8.63 18.03 -12.88
C ASP A 142 9.63 17.29 -11.98
N PHE A 143 9.27 17.09 -10.71
CA PHE A 143 10.14 16.48 -9.71
C PHE A 143 9.39 15.57 -8.73
N ILE A 144 10.16 14.77 -8.02
CA ILE A 144 9.75 14.09 -6.78
C ILE A 144 10.42 14.78 -5.60
N ASN A 145 9.70 14.95 -4.49
CA ASN A 145 10.28 15.43 -3.25
C ASN A 145 11.01 14.31 -2.50
N VAL A 146 12.21 14.61 -2.01
CA VAL A 146 12.90 13.79 -1.01
C VAL A 146 12.73 14.52 0.34
N VAL A 147 12.13 13.83 1.29
CA VAL A 147 11.69 14.41 2.56
C VAL A 147 12.42 13.70 3.70
N ASP A 148 12.94 14.45 4.66
CA ASP A 148 13.47 13.90 5.91
C ASP A 148 12.31 13.25 6.70
N ALA A 149 12.39 11.96 6.92
CA ALA A 149 11.34 11.20 7.55
C ALA A 149 11.11 11.52 9.04
N ASN A 150 12.11 12.11 9.72
CA ASN A 150 11.98 12.50 11.11
C ASN A 150 11.27 13.85 11.29
N THR A 151 11.49 14.79 10.36
CA THR A 151 11.00 16.19 10.50
C THR A 151 9.86 16.52 9.56
N GLY A 152 9.73 15.80 8.44
CA GLY A 152 8.81 16.12 7.36
C GLY A 152 9.28 17.26 6.45
N ASP A 153 10.53 17.70 6.57
CA ASP A 153 11.09 18.78 5.75
C ASP A 153 11.58 18.24 4.40
N THR A 154 11.26 18.93 3.32
CA THR A 154 11.82 18.61 1.99
C THR A 154 13.31 18.96 1.97
N VAL A 155 14.17 17.95 1.80
CA VAL A 155 15.64 18.12 1.76
C VAL A 155 16.19 18.17 0.34
N ARG A 156 15.43 17.67 -0.65
CA ARG A 156 15.83 17.67 -2.06
C ARG A 156 14.61 17.56 -2.98
N LYS A 157 14.77 18.10 -4.19
CA LYS A 157 13.89 17.84 -5.34
C LYS A 157 14.70 17.13 -6.42
N VAL A 158 14.19 16.03 -6.95
CA VAL A 158 14.81 15.27 -8.04
C VAL A 158 13.96 15.47 -9.29
N HIS A 159 14.48 16.23 -10.26
CA HIS A 159 13.77 16.61 -11.46
C HIS A 159 13.87 15.54 -12.54
N PHE A 160 12.77 15.15 -13.19
CA PHE A 160 12.75 14.18 -14.29
C PHE A 160 11.62 14.43 -15.31
N SER A 161 10.37 14.48 -14.91
CA SER A 161 9.20 14.73 -15.75
C SER A 161 8.04 15.19 -14.90
N ASN A 162 7.09 15.88 -15.49
CA ASN A 162 5.92 16.42 -14.80
C ASN A 162 4.87 15.35 -14.51
N ARG A 163 3.85 15.70 -13.70
CA ARG A 163 2.72 14.84 -13.32
C ARG A 163 3.17 13.52 -12.68
N SER A 164 4.08 13.63 -11.70
CA SER A 164 4.58 12.45 -10.99
C SER A 164 3.47 11.80 -10.16
N HIS A 165 3.32 10.48 -10.28
CA HIS A 165 2.25 9.69 -9.68
C HIS A 165 2.81 8.65 -8.69
N ASP A 166 3.01 7.41 -9.11
CA ASP A 166 3.50 6.34 -8.25
C ASP A 166 5.01 6.34 -8.09
N ALA A 167 5.47 6.13 -6.85
CA ALA A 167 6.85 5.76 -6.56
C ALA A 167 6.90 4.37 -5.93
N GLN A 168 7.81 3.52 -6.37
CA GLN A 168 8.08 2.21 -5.76
C GLN A 168 9.57 2.09 -5.43
N TYR A 169 9.86 1.56 -4.25
CA TYR A 169 11.22 1.27 -3.82
C TYR A 169 11.30 -0.20 -3.41
N PRO A 170 11.71 -1.10 -4.32
CA PRO A 170 11.83 -2.51 -4.04
C PRO A 170 12.92 -2.80 -2.99
N LEU A 171 13.11 -4.05 -2.64
CA LEU A 171 14.06 -4.47 -1.60
C LEU A 171 15.51 -4.09 -1.90
N SER A 172 15.83 -3.86 -3.16
CA SER A 172 17.13 -3.41 -3.64
C SER A 172 16.99 -2.70 -4.99
N GLY A 173 17.98 -1.92 -5.37
CA GLY A 173 18.00 -1.24 -6.67
C GLY A 173 17.53 0.22 -6.59
N PRO A 174 17.09 0.78 -7.73
CA PRO A 174 16.65 2.16 -7.82
C PRO A 174 15.24 2.36 -7.25
N ILE A 175 14.88 3.63 -7.06
CA ILE A 175 13.49 4.03 -6.89
C ILE A 175 12.88 4.12 -8.27
N PHE A 176 11.75 3.48 -8.45
CA PHE A 176 10.96 3.55 -9.66
C PHE A 176 9.95 4.67 -9.54
N GLN A 177 9.75 5.42 -10.63
CA GLN A 177 8.85 6.57 -10.64
C GLN A 177 8.08 6.62 -11.96
N GLU A 178 6.77 6.61 -11.85
CA GLU A 178 5.83 6.81 -12.95
C GLU A 178 5.47 8.29 -13.12
N THR A 179 5.12 8.67 -14.34
CA THR A 179 4.57 9.98 -14.68
C THR A 179 3.36 9.84 -15.61
N LYS A 180 2.40 10.74 -15.47
CA LYS A 180 1.20 10.84 -16.33
C LYS A 180 1.35 11.91 -17.43
N ALA A 181 2.56 12.35 -17.73
CA ALA A 181 2.81 13.35 -18.76
C ALA A 181 2.36 12.90 -20.15
N GLU A 182 1.74 13.81 -20.89
CA GLU A 182 1.16 13.54 -22.21
C GLU A 182 2.06 14.00 -23.38
N ASP A 183 3.25 14.49 -23.07
CA ASP A 183 4.27 14.95 -24.02
C ASP A 183 5.16 13.82 -24.56
N GLY A 184 4.81 12.56 -24.32
CA GLY A 184 5.58 11.38 -24.66
C GLY A 184 6.54 10.92 -23.53
N SER A 185 6.81 11.74 -22.52
CA SER A 185 7.62 11.33 -21.37
C SER A 185 6.90 10.34 -20.45
N GLY A 186 5.56 10.34 -20.45
CA GLY A 186 4.73 9.37 -19.75
C GLY A 186 4.77 7.95 -20.32
N ASN A 187 5.45 7.73 -21.45
CA ASN A 187 5.69 6.40 -22.03
C ASN A 187 6.98 5.76 -21.49
N TYR A 188 7.57 6.32 -20.44
CA TYR A 188 8.77 5.81 -19.82
C TYR A 188 8.57 5.67 -18.31
N LEU A 189 9.13 4.61 -17.75
CA LEU A 189 9.32 4.48 -16.31
C LEU A 189 10.71 5.01 -15.95
N TYR A 190 10.78 5.89 -14.97
CA TYR A 190 12.02 6.51 -14.52
C TYR A 190 12.60 5.73 -13.35
N LEU A 191 13.92 5.62 -13.34
CA LEU A 191 14.70 4.93 -12.32
C LEU A 191 15.64 5.94 -11.69
N ILE A 192 15.53 6.15 -10.39
CA ILE A 192 16.32 7.12 -9.63
C ILE A 192 17.29 6.34 -8.74
N ASP A 193 18.58 6.53 -8.92
CA ASP A 193 19.58 5.97 -8.03
C ASP A 193 19.45 6.62 -6.64
N PRO A 194 19.25 5.87 -5.55
CA PRO A 194 18.95 6.45 -4.24
C PRO A 194 20.14 7.16 -3.58
N THR A 195 21.34 6.98 -4.10
CA THR A 195 22.58 7.58 -3.56
C THR A 195 23.01 8.83 -4.33
N SER A 196 23.11 8.71 -5.64
CA SER A 196 23.58 9.80 -6.52
C SER A 196 22.45 10.67 -7.03
N TYR A 197 21.22 10.17 -6.98
CA TYR A 197 20.03 10.73 -7.62
C TYR A 197 20.14 10.83 -9.15
N ALA A 198 21.05 10.07 -9.74
CA ALA A 198 21.13 9.92 -11.18
C ALA A 198 19.86 9.25 -11.72
N ILE A 199 19.40 9.74 -12.87
CA ILE A 199 18.16 9.28 -13.48
C ILE A 199 18.46 8.50 -14.74
N SER A 200 17.86 7.34 -14.86
CA SER A 200 17.74 6.57 -16.08
C SER A 200 16.27 6.24 -16.34
N ARG A 201 15.95 5.65 -17.48
CA ARG A 201 14.57 5.29 -17.82
C ARG A 201 14.52 4.03 -18.67
N ILE A 202 13.41 3.31 -18.57
CA ILE A 202 13.07 2.17 -19.41
C ILE A 202 11.82 2.48 -20.23
N GLY A 203 11.78 2.04 -21.47
CA GLY A 203 10.74 2.33 -22.47
C GLY A 203 11.36 2.58 -23.86
N PRO A 204 10.59 3.09 -24.85
CA PRO A 204 9.20 3.52 -24.67
C PRO A 204 8.23 2.33 -24.58
N TYR A 205 7.23 2.46 -23.71
CA TYR A 205 6.06 1.60 -23.70
C TYR A 205 5.05 2.04 -24.79
N LEU A 206 4.03 1.23 -25.05
CA LEU A 206 3.03 1.50 -26.11
C LEU A 206 2.21 2.78 -25.88
N GLY A 207 2.14 3.27 -24.67
CA GLY A 207 1.39 4.48 -24.31
C GLY A 207 1.78 4.98 -22.92
N ILE A 208 1.00 5.94 -22.42
CA ILE A 208 1.17 6.48 -21.08
C ILE A 208 0.98 5.35 -20.07
N LEU A 209 1.90 5.23 -19.13
CA LEU A 209 1.84 4.23 -18.08
C LEU A 209 0.68 4.47 -17.12
N GLY A 210 0.04 3.39 -16.72
CA GLY A 210 -0.81 3.31 -15.54
C GLY A 210 -0.03 2.79 -14.35
N PRO A 211 -0.70 2.45 -13.23
CA PRO A 211 -0.03 1.81 -12.10
C PRO A 211 0.78 0.60 -12.54
N TYR A 212 1.89 0.41 -11.89
CA TYR A 212 2.87 -0.63 -12.23
C TYR A 212 3.28 -1.41 -10.98
N ALA A 213 3.97 -2.52 -11.15
CA ALA A 213 4.58 -3.26 -10.04
C ALA A 213 5.96 -3.78 -10.44
N VAL A 214 6.92 -3.57 -9.55
CA VAL A 214 8.28 -4.09 -9.66
C VAL A 214 8.38 -5.40 -8.91
N ASP A 215 9.06 -6.40 -9.48
CA ASP A 215 9.34 -7.63 -8.76
C ASP A 215 10.32 -7.40 -7.59
N SER A 216 10.34 -8.31 -6.61
CA SER A 216 11.16 -8.16 -5.39
C SER A 216 12.66 -8.10 -5.65
N THR A 217 13.10 -8.57 -6.82
CA THR A 217 14.51 -8.61 -7.23
C THR A 217 14.93 -7.41 -8.09
N SER A 218 14.00 -6.52 -8.43
CA SER A 218 14.23 -5.42 -9.39
C SER A 218 14.74 -5.92 -10.76
N SER A 219 14.23 -7.06 -11.22
CA SER A 219 14.60 -7.65 -12.50
C SER A 219 13.54 -7.40 -13.57
N TYR A 220 12.29 -7.31 -13.17
CA TYR A 220 11.16 -7.13 -14.06
C TYR A 220 10.18 -6.07 -13.52
N VAL A 221 9.53 -5.39 -14.45
CA VAL A 221 8.44 -4.45 -14.14
C VAL A 221 7.24 -4.82 -15.01
N VAL A 222 6.08 -4.92 -14.39
CA VAL A 222 4.79 -5.04 -15.07
C VAL A 222 4.07 -3.70 -15.03
N ASN A 223 3.52 -3.26 -16.15
CA ASN A 223 2.89 -1.95 -16.28
C ASN A 223 1.51 -2.07 -16.91
N ASN A 224 0.53 -1.40 -16.32
CA ASN A 224 -0.65 -1.00 -17.07
C ASN A 224 -0.25 0.06 -18.09
N VAL A 225 -0.87 0.02 -19.25
CA VAL A 225 -0.64 1.00 -20.33
C VAL A 225 -1.99 1.51 -20.81
N ARG A 226 -2.16 2.80 -20.91
CA ARG A 226 -3.41 3.42 -21.35
C ARG A 226 -3.83 2.87 -22.73
N GLY A 227 -5.04 2.36 -22.80
CA GLY A 227 -5.60 1.79 -24.03
C GLY A 227 -5.25 0.33 -24.30
N LEU A 228 -4.51 -0.33 -23.40
CA LEU A 228 -4.18 -1.74 -23.49
C LEU A 228 -5.01 -2.56 -22.48
N TRP A 229 -5.79 -3.53 -22.96
CA TRP A 229 -6.33 -4.60 -22.14
C TRP A 229 -5.28 -5.69 -21.95
N GLY A 230 -4.57 -5.58 -20.84
CA GLY A 230 -3.42 -6.42 -20.53
C GLY A 230 -2.31 -5.61 -19.89
N MET A 231 -1.08 -6.07 -20.04
CA MET A 231 0.08 -5.40 -19.45
C MET A 231 1.26 -5.44 -20.40
N GLN A 232 2.22 -4.56 -20.17
CA GLN A 232 3.57 -4.69 -20.72
C GLN A 232 4.54 -5.10 -19.61
N VAL A 233 5.41 -6.06 -19.92
CA VAL A 233 6.47 -6.52 -19.02
C VAL A 233 7.80 -6.07 -19.56
N ALA A 234 8.59 -5.41 -18.74
CA ALA A 234 9.95 -4.99 -19.09
C ALA A 234 10.99 -5.76 -18.30
N SER A 235 12.01 -6.27 -18.98
CA SER A 235 13.23 -6.78 -18.35
C SER A 235 14.20 -5.64 -18.09
N LEU A 236 14.51 -5.37 -16.84
CA LEU A 236 15.46 -4.32 -16.45
C LEU A 236 16.90 -4.64 -16.85
N LYS A 237 17.19 -5.92 -17.04
CA LYS A 237 18.51 -6.39 -17.46
C LYS A 237 18.78 -6.18 -18.96
N THR A 238 17.78 -6.45 -19.80
CA THR A 238 17.96 -6.43 -21.27
C THR A 238 17.33 -5.19 -21.91
N GLY A 239 16.43 -4.51 -21.22
CA GLY A 239 15.61 -3.44 -21.78
C GLY A 239 14.49 -3.93 -22.69
N GLU A 240 14.32 -5.23 -22.86
CA GLU A 240 13.26 -5.82 -23.66
C GLU A 240 11.89 -5.58 -23.01
N ILE A 241 10.89 -5.24 -23.83
CA ILE A 241 9.52 -5.04 -23.41
C ILE A 241 8.62 -5.94 -24.25
N ILE A 242 7.82 -6.77 -23.57
CA ILE A 242 6.80 -7.59 -24.21
C ILE A 242 5.39 -7.12 -23.86
N THR A 243 4.40 -7.53 -24.63
CA THR A 243 2.99 -7.24 -24.40
C THR A 243 2.23 -8.53 -24.18
N ALA A 244 1.47 -8.58 -23.08
CA ALA A 244 0.49 -9.62 -22.78
C ALA A 244 -0.91 -9.01 -22.80
N THR A 245 -1.84 -9.65 -23.51
CA THR A 245 -3.21 -9.15 -23.68
C THR A 245 -4.22 -10.07 -23.03
N VAL A 246 -5.28 -9.49 -22.46
CA VAL A 246 -6.44 -10.24 -21.98
C VAL A 246 -7.27 -10.67 -23.20
N PRO A 247 -7.50 -11.96 -23.45
CA PRO A 247 -8.46 -12.39 -24.44
C PRO A 247 -9.88 -12.05 -23.97
N ASP A 248 -10.80 -11.84 -24.90
CA ASP A 248 -12.24 -11.68 -24.61
C ASP A 248 -12.58 -10.54 -23.61
N HIS A 249 -11.85 -9.42 -23.69
CA HIS A 249 -12.19 -8.22 -22.91
C HIS A 249 -13.52 -7.60 -23.39
N PRO A 250 -14.23 -6.83 -22.52
CA PRO A 250 -15.47 -6.18 -22.92
C PRO A 250 -15.26 -5.21 -24.08
N PRO A 251 -16.14 -5.21 -25.08
CA PRO A 251 -16.08 -4.22 -26.14
C PRO A 251 -16.39 -2.81 -25.61
N GLY A 252 -15.58 -1.84 -25.99
CA GLY A 252 -15.84 -0.42 -25.74
C GLY A 252 -15.21 0.19 -24.49
N ASP A 253 -14.72 -0.58 -23.56
CA ASP A 253 -13.91 -0.05 -22.46
C ASP A 253 -12.45 0.05 -22.90
N ALA A 254 -11.98 1.27 -23.09
CA ALA A 254 -10.61 1.55 -23.49
C ALA A 254 -9.64 1.27 -22.32
N GLY A 255 -9.54 0.01 -21.91
CA GLY A 255 -8.49 -0.50 -21.01
C GLY A 255 -8.29 0.34 -19.76
N LEU A 256 -9.24 0.34 -18.85
CA LEU A 256 -9.07 0.93 -17.53
C LEU A 256 -8.61 -0.14 -16.52
N LEU A 257 -7.52 -0.82 -16.82
CA LEU A 257 -6.83 -1.64 -15.84
C LEU A 257 -6.06 -0.71 -14.90
N HIS A 258 -6.15 -0.96 -13.59
CA HIS A 258 -5.59 -0.04 -12.61
C HIS A 258 -4.67 -0.73 -11.61
N GLY A 259 -5.16 -1.33 -10.54
CA GLY A 259 -4.30 -2.00 -9.59
C GLY A 259 -3.56 -3.17 -10.24
N ILE A 260 -2.28 -3.29 -9.99
CA ILE A 260 -1.43 -4.37 -10.47
C ILE A 260 -0.38 -4.69 -9.41
N GLY A 261 -0.12 -5.97 -9.14
CA GLY A 261 0.85 -6.37 -8.11
C GLY A 261 1.37 -7.77 -8.33
N TRP A 262 2.63 -7.99 -7.94
CA TRP A 262 3.23 -9.32 -7.85
C TRP A 262 2.82 -10.00 -6.55
N THR A 263 2.52 -11.31 -6.62
CA THR A 263 2.48 -12.12 -5.40
C THR A 263 3.86 -12.16 -4.74
N PRO A 264 3.96 -12.21 -3.40
CA PRO A 264 5.27 -12.22 -2.72
C PRO A 264 6.22 -13.35 -3.13
N ASP A 265 5.69 -14.48 -3.61
CA ASP A 265 6.47 -15.60 -4.14
C ASP A 265 6.90 -15.41 -5.61
N GLN A 266 6.49 -14.30 -6.23
CA GLN A 266 6.79 -13.91 -7.61
C GLN A 266 6.26 -14.88 -8.68
N SER A 267 5.33 -15.75 -8.32
CA SER A 267 4.76 -16.73 -9.26
C SER A 267 3.62 -16.15 -10.10
N GLU A 268 2.97 -15.09 -9.61
CA GLU A 268 1.81 -14.48 -10.25
C GLU A 268 1.87 -12.96 -10.23
N VAL A 269 1.15 -12.36 -11.18
CA VAL A 269 0.72 -10.96 -11.14
C VAL A 269 -0.79 -10.92 -11.16
N TRP A 270 -1.37 -10.15 -10.24
CA TRP A 270 -2.79 -9.84 -10.26
C TRP A 270 -2.99 -8.45 -10.80
N GLN A 271 -4.02 -8.27 -11.61
CA GLN A 271 -4.34 -7.03 -12.30
C GLN A 271 -5.85 -6.82 -12.29
N ASN A 272 -6.33 -5.76 -11.67
CA ASN A 272 -7.75 -5.51 -11.58
C ASN A 272 -8.24 -4.52 -12.65
N SER A 273 -9.48 -4.73 -13.08
CA SER A 273 -10.22 -3.79 -13.88
C SER A 273 -10.88 -2.73 -13.01
N SER A 274 -10.93 -1.50 -13.49
CA SER A 274 -11.62 -0.39 -12.83
C SER A 274 -13.01 -0.12 -13.46
N GLY A 275 -13.73 0.85 -12.90
CA GLY A 275 -15.03 1.23 -13.41
C GLY A 275 -16.14 0.23 -13.09
N THR A 276 -16.80 -0.30 -14.09
CA THR A 276 -17.95 -1.23 -13.93
C THR A 276 -17.58 -2.70 -14.09
N ASP A 277 -16.36 -3.01 -14.50
CA ASP A 277 -15.93 -4.38 -14.76
C ASP A 277 -15.37 -5.04 -13.48
N PRO A 278 -16.04 -6.09 -12.93
CA PRO A 278 -15.67 -6.67 -11.65
C PRO A 278 -14.50 -7.68 -11.74
N ARG A 279 -13.71 -7.65 -12.80
CA ARG A 279 -12.70 -8.68 -13.03
C ARG A 279 -11.35 -8.34 -12.42
N VAL A 280 -10.69 -9.39 -11.89
CA VAL A 280 -9.27 -9.40 -11.53
C VAL A 280 -8.61 -10.51 -12.34
N TYR A 281 -7.63 -10.16 -13.13
CA TYR A 281 -6.87 -11.06 -14.00
C TYR A 281 -5.66 -11.58 -13.25
N VAL A 282 -5.51 -12.89 -13.17
CA VAL A 282 -4.37 -13.57 -12.54
C VAL A 282 -3.47 -14.13 -13.64
N TRP A 283 -2.24 -13.66 -13.68
CA TRP A 283 -1.24 -14.05 -14.67
C TRP A 283 -0.20 -14.98 -14.06
N ASP A 284 0.11 -16.08 -14.71
CA ASP A 284 1.26 -16.92 -14.40
C ASP A 284 2.53 -16.23 -14.88
N MET A 285 3.41 -15.91 -13.93
CA MET A 285 4.65 -15.17 -14.15
C MET A 285 5.92 -16.01 -13.95
N ARG A 286 5.81 -17.34 -13.90
CA ARG A 286 6.99 -18.22 -13.79
C ARG A 286 8.00 -18.01 -14.92
N ASN A 287 7.55 -17.51 -16.05
CA ASN A 287 8.39 -16.90 -17.08
C ASN A 287 7.87 -15.47 -17.34
N PRO A 288 8.47 -14.44 -16.71
CA PRO A 288 7.95 -13.07 -16.83
C PRO A 288 7.93 -12.51 -18.25
N MET A 289 8.83 -13.00 -19.13
CA MET A 289 8.87 -12.58 -20.53
C MET A 289 7.93 -13.40 -21.46
N ALA A 290 7.13 -14.31 -20.89
CA ALA A 290 6.07 -15.04 -21.56
C ALA A 290 4.90 -15.31 -20.58
N PRO A 291 4.26 -14.27 -20.04
CA PRO A 291 3.19 -14.41 -19.07
C PRO A 291 1.97 -15.07 -19.70
N VAL A 292 1.25 -15.86 -18.92
CA VAL A 292 0.04 -16.56 -19.35
C VAL A 292 -1.12 -16.18 -18.44
N LEU A 293 -2.25 -15.74 -19.01
CA LEU A 293 -3.47 -15.54 -18.23
C LEU A 293 -3.93 -16.89 -17.67
N LYS A 294 -3.89 -17.02 -16.34
CA LYS A 294 -4.19 -18.25 -15.62
C LYS A 294 -5.66 -18.34 -15.26
N GLU A 295 -6.22 -17.24 -14.76
CA GLU A 295 -7.57 -17.20 -14.23
C GLU A 295 -8.12 -15.77 -14.24
N THR A 296 -9.44 -15.65 -14.19
CA THR A 296 -10.16 -14.39 -14.00
C THR A 296 -11.07 -14.52 -12.80
N LEU A 297 -10.83 -13.73 -11.76
CA LEU A 297 -11.66 -13.67 -10.57
C LEU A 297 -12.77 -12.64 -10.76
N ILE A 298 -13.90 -12.87 -10.14
CA ILE A 298 -15.05 -11.95 -10.18
C ILE A 298 -15.30 -11.43 -8.77
N LEU A 299 -15.25 -10.11 -8.60
CA LEU A 299 -15.50 -9.45 -7.33
C LEU A 299 -16.97 -9.60 -6.92
N ARG A 300 -17.22 -9.82 -5.64
CA ARG A 300 -18.57 -9.95 -5.07
C ARG A 300 -19.40 -8.68 -5.23
N SER A 301 -18.76 -7.53 -5.26
CA SER A 301 -19.42 -6.24 -5.49
C SER A 301 -20.13 -6.16 -6.84
N GLY A 302 -19.73 -6.97 -7.83
CA GLY A 302 -20.17 -6.85 -9.21
C GLY A 302 -19.67 -5.57 -9.91
N ARG A 303 -18.67 -4.89 -9.31
CA ARG A 303 -18.08 -3.64 -9.82
C ARG A 303 -16.58 -3.76 -9.89
N GLY A 304 -15.95 -2.91 -10.67
CA GLY A 304 -14.50 -2.79 -10.75
C GLY A 304 -13.89 -2.30 -9.44
N SER A 305 -12.61 -2.49 -9.33
CA SER A 305 -11.80 -2.09 -8.19
C SER A 305 -10.73 -1.11 -8.63
N HIS A 306 -10.06 -0.46 -7.68
CA HIS A 306 -9.08 0.56 -8.00
C HIS A 306 -7.65 0.12 -7.66
N TRP A 307 -7.46 -0.50 -6.50
CA TRP A 307 -6.13 -0.92 -6.06
C TRP A 307 -6.11 -2.37 -5.60
N LEU A 308 -4.92 -2.95 -5.56
CA LEU A 308 -4.68 -4.25 -4.94
C LEU A 308 -3.31 -4.29 -4.28
N THR A 309 -3.19 -5.10 -3.24
CA THR A 309 -1.93 -5.40 -2.55
C THR A 309 -1.96 -6.81 -1.98
N PHE A 310 -0.82 -7.27 -1.45
CA PHE A 310 -0.66 -8.57 -0.82
C PHE A 310 -0.10 -8.42 0.59
N ASP A 311 -0.37 -9.41 1.43
CA ASP A 311 0.32 -9.56 2.70
C ASP A 311 1.76 -10.04 2.50
N ILE A 312 2.59 -9.92 3.54
CA ILE A 312 4.03 -10.24 3.50
C ILE A 312 4.27 -11.70 3.09
N LYS A 313 3.38 -12.62 3.49
CA LYS A 313 3.54 -14.07 3.25
C LYS A 313 2.94 -14.56 1.93
N GLY A 314 2.12 -13.73 1.28
CA GLY A 314 1.37 -14.14 0.11
C GLY A 314 0.25 -15.14 0.44
N ASP A 315 -0.32 -15.05 1.65
CA ASP A 315 -1.51 -15.82 2.02
C ASP A 315 -2.78 -15.12 1.56
N TYR A 316 -2.76 -13.76 1.52
CA TYR A 316 -3.90 -12.93 1.19
C TYR A 316 -3.59 -11.90 0.11
N GLY A 317 -4.54 -11.74 -0.82
CA GLY A 317 -4.63 -10.62 -1.74
C GLY A 317 -5.81 -9.73 -1.36
N TYR A 318 -5.61 -8.43 -1.35
CA TYR A 318 -6.62 -7.42 -1.00
C TYR A 318 -6.96 -6.62 -2.24
N VAL A 319 -8.22 -6.65 -2.64
CA VAL A 319 -8.71 -5.93 -3.82
C VAL A 319 -9.65 -4.82 -3.35
N ALA A 320 -9.17 -3.59 -3.45
CA ALA A 320 -9.84 -2.42 -2.94
C ALA A 320 -10.77 -1.81 -4.00
N PRO A 321 -12.00 -1.43 -3.64
CA PRO A 321 -12.90 -0.73 -4.54
C PRO A 321 -12.40 0.69 -4.82
N VAL A 322 -13.03 1.38 -5.75
CA VAL A 322 -12.85 2.83 -5.92
C VAL A 322 -13.15 3.53 -4.59
N LYS A 323 -12.37 4.55 -4.28
CA LYS A 323 -12.48 5.35 -3.05
C LYS A 323 -13.92 5.71 -2.71
N ASN A 324 -14.22 5.72 -1.41
CA ASN A 324 -15.55 6.04 -0.88
C ASN A 324 -16.68 5.10 -1.34
N SER A 325 -16.35 3.92 -1.86
CA SER A 325 -17.34 2.89 -2.14
C SER A 325 -17.81 2.21 -0.84
N ALA A 326 -19.09 1.89 -0.79
CA ALA A 326 -19.66 1.08 0.29
C ALA A 326 -19.30 -0.42 0.17
N ASP A 327 -18.67 -0.84 -0.92
CA ASP A 327 -18.47 -2.25 -1.26
C ASP A 327 -17.41 -2.95 -0.38
N GLY A 328 -16.53 -2.18 0.28
CA GLY A 328 -15.44 -2.72 1.10
C GLY A 328 -14.30 -3.31 0.27
N THR A 329 -13.19 -3.60 0.92
CA THR A 329 -12.03 -4.28 0.32
C THR A 329 -12.23 -5.79 0.40
N GLU A 330 -12.26 -6.46 -0.75
CA GLU A 330 -12.41 -7.91 -0.80
C GLU A 330 -11.08 -8.61 -0.55
N ILE A 331 -11.12 -9.66 0.29
CA ILE A 331 -9.96 -10.45 0.68
C ILE A 331 -10.03 -11.79 -0.02
N PHE A 332 -8.96 -12.14 -0.72
CA PHE A 332 -8.79 -13.44 -1.35
C PHE A 332 -7.69 -14.23 -0.65
N ASN A 333 -7.88 -15.54 -0.54
CA ASN A 333 -6.75 -16.43 -0.32
C ASN A 333 -5.92 -16.42 -1.61
N ALA A 334 -4.68 -15.93 -1.53
CA ALA A 334 -3.87 -15.71 -2.73
C ALA A 334 -3.36 -17.01 -3.39
N ARG A 335 -3.43 -18.15 -2.67
CA ARG A 335 -3.00 -19.46 -3.21
C ARG A 335 -4.13 -20.21 -3.90
N THR A 336 -5.37 -20.07 -3.38
CA THR A 336 -6.55 -20.79 -3.91
C THR A 336 -7.45 -19.89 -4.75
N HIS A 337 -7.17 -18.59 -4.80
CA HIS A 337 -7.94 -17.55 -5.48
C HIS A 337 -9.40 -17.42 -5.01
N THR A 338 -9.70 -17.97 -3.84
CA THR A 338 -11.06 -17.92 -3.29
C THR A 338 -11.26 -16.70 -2.41
N SER A 339 -12.39 -16.01 -2.57
CA SER A 339 -12.77 -14.90 -1.71
C SER A 339 -13.10 -15.44 -0.31
N VAL A 340 -12.42 -14.87 0.72
CA VAL A 340 -12.53 -15.32 2.12
C VAL A 340 -13.19 -14.30 3.03
N GLY A 341 -13.35 -13.05 2.60
CA GLY A 341 -13.95 -12.01 3.42
C GLY A 341 -13.98 -10.64 2.77
N VAL A 342 -14.51 -9.69 3.52
CA VAL A 342 -14.53 -8.26 3.16
C VAL A 342 -14.24 -7.47 4.42
N ILE A 343 -13.40 -6.43 4.31
CA ILE A 343 -13.14 -5.44 5.36
C ILE A 343 -13.61 -4.06 4.91
N GLY A 344 -13.47 -3.05 5.77
CA GLY A 344 -13.75 -1.67 5.40
C GLY A 344 -12.97 -1.24 4.15
N SER A 345 -13.57 -0.39 3.32
CA SER A 345 -12.95 0.11 2.09
C SER A 345 -11.66 0.86 2.40
N SER A 346 -10.55 0.46 1.78
CA SER A 346 -9.27 1.17 1.82
C SER A 346 -8.44 0.81 0.60
N GLU A 347 -7.88 1.80 -0.06
CA GLU A 347 -6.93 1.61 -1.16
C GLU A 347 -5.48 1.60 -0.67
N ASP A 348 -5.24 2.17 0.52
CA ASP A 348 -3.93 2.41 1.08
C ASP A 348 -3.76 1.55 2.33
N MET A 349 -3.17 0.38 2.18
CA MET A 349 -2.99 -0.57 3.27
C MET A 349 -1.66 -1.30 3.17
N LEU A 350 -1.19 -1.77 4.33
CA LEU A 350 0.02 -2.58 4.45
C LEU A 350 -0.02 -3.43 5.73
N GLU A 351 0.78 -4.49 5.74
CA GLU A 351 0.95 -5.34 6.91
C GLU A 351 2.12 -4.88 7.78
N ILE A 352 1.95 -4.97 9.10
CA ILE A 352 3.00 -4.79 10.09
C ILE A 352 2.96 -6.00 11.04
N ASP A 353 4.05 -6.76 11.09
CA ASP A 353 4.20 -7.89 11.99
C ASP A 353 4.91 -7.49 13.29
N PHE A 354 4.43 -8.03 14.39
CA PHE A 354 5.00 -7.82 15.71
C PHE A 354 5.48 -9.13 16.35
N ALA A 355 6.64 -9.07 17.01
CA ALA A 355 7.15 -10.11 17.89
C ALA A 355 7.60 -9.45 19.20
N ASP A 356 7.14 -9.96 20.33
CA ASP A 356 7.46 -9.41 21.67
C ASP A 356 7.21 -7.90 21.79
N GLY A 357 6.12 -7.41 21.16
CA GLY A 357 5.73 -6.01 21.17
C GLY A 357 6.61 -5.09 20.30
N LYS A 358 7.51 -5.65 19.49
CA LYS A 358 8.34 -4.91 18.53
C LYS A 358 8.00 -5.29 17.10
N ILE A 359 8.16 -4.36 16.18
CA ILE A 359 8.04 -4.64 14.76
C ILE A 359 9.11 -5.66 14.36
N SER A 360 8.69 -6.77 13.77
CA SER A 360 9.55 -7.83 13.25
C SER A 360 9.69 -7.79 11.74
N GLN A 361 8.63 -7.39 11.04
CA GLN A 361 8.58 -7.23 9.59
C GLN A 361 7.56 -6.16 9.23
N VAL A 362 7.75 -5.54 8.06
CA VAL A 362 6.77 -4.63 7.46
C VAL A 362 6.60 -4.97 5.98
N GLY A 363 5.37 -4.89 5.51
CA GLY A 363 5.02 -4.89 4.10
C GLY A 363 5.04 -3.47 3.54
N ASP A 364 4.67 -3.35 2.29
CA ASP A 364 4.39 -2.07 1.66
C ASP A 364 3.02 -2.08 0.96
N GLN A 365 2.57 -0.91 0.52
CA GLN A 365 1.28 -0.76 -0.14
C GLN A 365 1.20 -1.43 -1.53
N TYR A 366 2.31 -1.91 -2.06
CA TYR A 366 2.39 -2.57 -3.37
C TYR A 366 2.54 -4.09 -3.28
N GLY A 367 2.72 -4.63 -2.07
CA GLY A 367 2.95 -6.05 -1.85
C GLY A 367 4.32 -6.57 -2.31
N ILE A 368 5.33 -5.68 -2.44
CA ILE A 368 6.64 -6.04 -3.02
C ILE A 368 7.47 -6.94 -2.09
N GLY A 369 7.09 -7.12 -0.85
CA GLY A 369 7.79 -8.01 0.06
C GLY A 369 8.11 -7.41 1.41
N ARG A 370 9.19 -7.87 2.02
CA ARG A 370 9.55 -7.59 3.43
C ARG A 370 10.53 -6.44 3.54
N ARG A 371 10.34 -5.61 4.53
CA ARG A 371 11.29 -4.57 4.93
C ARG A 371 11.50 -4.56 6.44
#